data_78b9076f4664222404d8a777367aae4c
#
_entry.id   78b9076f4664222404d8a777367aae4c
#
_cell.length_a   1.000
_cell.length_b   1.000
_cell.length_c   1.000
_cell.angle_alpha   90.00
_cell.angle_beta   90.00
_cell.angle_gamma   90.00
#
_symmetry.space_group_name_H-M   'P 1'
#
loop_
_entity.id
_entity.type
_entity.pdbx_description
1 polymer ?
#
loop_
_entity_poly.entity_id
_entity_poly.type
_entity_poly.pdbx_seq_one_letter_code
_entity_poly.pdbx_strand_id
1 'polypeptide(L)'
;VRELMQQFTQTPTCALHVRGGDLGGPNRAYFQQAIARMQKEKPDVTFIVFTNDLPKAKECLDDGEARMRYIAEFGEALSDIDEFFLMSACQNQIISNSTYSTWAAYLNTLPGRIVIVPKFHGVEQMALPDWIVLDGGACQKGEIDAV
;
A
#
# COMPACT_ATOMS: atom_id res chain seq x y z
N VAL A 1 -11.18 4.47 16.13
CA VAL A 1 -11.10 4.30 14.67
C VAL A 1 -11.57 5.54 13.94
N ARG A 2 -12.69 6.12 14.35
CA ARG A 2 -13.21 7.31 13.68
C ARG A 2 -12.21 8.47 13.72
N GLU A 3 -11.56 8.68 14.85
CA GLU A 3 -10.59 9.75 14.98
C GLU A 3 -9.37 9.52 14.09
N LEU A 4 -8.90 8.27 14.01
CA LEU A 4 -7.81 7.93 13.12
C LEU A 4 -8.22 8.11 11.66
N MET A 5 -9.43 7.73 11.30
CA MET A 5 -9.91 7.94 9.94
C MET A 5 -9.89 9.42 9.56
N GLN A 6 -10.36 10.27 10.46
CA GLN A 6 -10.33 11.71 10.22
C GLN A 6 -8.90 12.22 10.07
N GLN A 7 -8.02 11.77 10.95
CA GLN A 7 -6.61 12.16 10.90
C GLN A 7 -5.99 11.76 9.56
N PHE A 8 -6.21 10.52 9.14
CA PHE A 8 -5.62 10.02 7.90
C PHE A 8 -6.17 10.72 6.67
N THR A 9 -7.44 11.12 6.71
CA THR A 9 -8.06 11.85 5.60
C THR A 9 -7.60 13.30 5.53
N GLN A 10 -7.33 13.92 6.67
CA GLN A 10 -7.03 15.34 6.74
C GLN A 10 -5.54 15.66 6.64
N THR A 11 -4.67 14.66 6.69
CA THR A 11 -3.23 14.87 6.62
C THR A 11 -2.67 14.15 5.40
N PRO A 12 -1.51 14.60 4.88
CA PRO A 12 -0.91 13.94 3.73
C PRO A 12 -0.46 12.53 4.10
N THR A 13 -1.27 11.55 3.77
CA THR A 13 -1.00 10.15 4.08
C THR A 13 -1.07 9.29 2.83
N CYS A 14 -0.33 8.18 2.88
CA CYS A 14 -0.43 7.14 1.88
C CYS A 14 -0.47 5.80 2.59
N ALA A 15 -1.56 5.07 2.39
CA ALA A 15 -1.62 3.70 2.89
C ALA A 15 -0.69 2.84 2.03
N LEU A 16 0.17 2.08 2.68
CA LEU A 16 1.11 1.22 2.01
C LEU A 16 0.86 -0.20 2.49
N HIS A 17 0.39 -1.04 1.61
CA HIS A 17 0.00 -2.41 1.97
C HIS A 17 1.08 -3.40 1.54
N VAL A 18 1.65 -4.11 2.49
CA VAL A 18 2.58 -5.22 2.23
C VAL A 18 1.92 -6.50 2.68
N ARG A 19 1.57 -7.32 1.71
CA ARG A 19 0.93 -8.60 1.98
C ARG A 19 1.98 -9.66 2.23
N GLY A 20 1.82 -10.37 3.36
CA GLY A 20 2.63 -11.54 3.65
C GLY A 20 1.96 -12.81 3.15
N GLY A 21 2.60 -13.94 3.39
CA GLY A 21 2.05 -15.24 3.11
C GLY A 21 2.81 -16.01 2.04
N ASP A 22 2.35 -17.22 1.79
CA ASP A 22 3.05 -18.18 0.93
C ASP A 22 2.96 -17.85 -0.55
N LEU A 23 1.98 -17.05 -0.93
CA LEU A 23 1.77 -16.73 -2.35
C LEU A 23 2.77 -15.72 -2.88
N GLY A 24 3.58 -15.16 -1.99
CA GLY A 24 4.49 -14.11 -2.38
C GLY A 24 3.76 -12.82 -2.68
N GLY A 25 4.48 -11.85 -3.15
CA GLY A 25 3.93 -10.55 -3.48
C GLY A 25 4.93 -9.73 -4.25
N PRO A 26 4.61 -8.47 -4.52
CA PRO A 26 5.56 -7.58 -5.18
C PRO A 26 6.84 -7.50 -4.38
N ASN A 27 7.94 -7.31 -5.09
CA ASN A 27 9.24 -7.31 -4.44
C ASN A 27 9.63 -5.93 -3.93
N ARG A 28 10.79 -5.87 -3.27
CA ARG A 28 11.31 -4.63 -2.74
C ARG A 28 11.41 -3.53 -3.81
N ALA A 29 11.79 -3.90 -5.03
CA ALA A 29 11.95 -2.91 -6.11
C ALA A 29 10.64 -2.19 -6.42
N TYR A 30 9.53 -2.90 -6.41
CA TYR A 30 8.23 -2.27 -6.61
C TYR A 30 7.96 -1.23 -5.51
N PHE A 31 8.13 -1.62 -4.26
CA PHE A 31 7.83 -0.71 -3.15
C PHE A 31 8.75 0.50 -3.16
N GLN A 32 10.01 0.31 -3.48
CA GLN A 32 10.96 1.42 -3.56
C GLN A 32 10.56 2.41 -4.66
N GLN A 33 10.18 1.91 -5.82
CA GLN A 33 9.72 2.76 -6.91
C GLN A 33 8.41 3.46 -6.57
N ALA A 34 7.49 2.76 -5.94
CA ALA A 34 6.21 3.33 -5.56
C ALA A 34 6.38 4.44 -4.52
N ILE A 35 7.22 4.19 -3.52
CA ILE A 35 7.52 5.19 -2.49
C ILE A 35 8.15 6.43 -3.12
N ALA A 36 9.14 6.24 -3.98
CA ALA A 36 9.82 7.37 -4.64
C ALA A 36 8.83 8.17 -5.49
N ARG A 37 7.97 7.48 -6.24
CA ARG A 37 6.97 8.14 -7.06
C ARG A 37 5.99 8.94 -6.22
N MET A 38 5.53 8.36 -5.12
CA MET A 38 4.60 9.04 -4.23
C MET A 38 5.23 10.26 -3.59
N GLN A 39 6.49 10.15 -3.14
CA GLN A 39 7.20 11.29 -2.55
C GLN A 39 7.40 12.41 -3.55
N LYS A 40 7.62 12.08 -4.80
CA LYS A 40 7.77 13.08 -5.85
C LYS A 40 6.47 13.85 -6.05
N GLU A 41 5.34 13.14 -6.06
CA GLU A 41 4.03 13.76 -6.28
C GLU A 41 3.49 14.43 -5.03
N LYS A 42 3.80 13.90 -3.86
CA LYS A 42 3.29 14.35 -2.56
C LYS A 42 4.44 14.45 -1.57
N PRO A 43 5.25 15.53 -1.63
CA PRO A 43 6.49 15.60 -0.82
C PRO A 43 6.29 15.50 0.69
N ASP A 44 5.13 15.88 1.19
CA ASP A 44 4.87 15.88 2.64
C ASP A 44 4.23 14.58 3.13
N VAL A 45 4.14 13.58 2.27
CA VAL A 45 3.39 12.36 2.58
C VAL A 45 4.04 11.56 3.72
N THR A 46 3.21 11.03 4.60
CA THR A 46 3.59 10.03 5.58
C THR A 46 2.96 8.71 5.17
N PHE A 47 3.77 7.67 5.10
CA PHE A 47 3.29 6.34 4.74
C PHE A 47 2.79 5.63 5.99
N ILE A 48 1.57 5.11 5.92
CA ILE A 48 1.00 4.28 6.98
C ILE A 48 1.03 2.85 6.48
N VAL A 49 1.85 2.03 7.11
CA VAL A 49 2.08 0.66 6.64
C VAL A 49 1.08 -0.29 7.27
N PHE A 50 0.37 -0.99 6.41
CA PHE A 50 -0.59 -2.03 6.80
C PHE A 50 0.00 -3.37 6.35
N THR A 51 0.21 -4.28 7.27
CA THR A 51 0.80 -5.57 6.93
C THR A 51 0.36 -6.63 7.94
N ASN A 52 0.26 -7.86 7.45
CA ASN A 52 0.08 -9.02 8.31
C ASN A 52 1.41 -9.78 8.52
N ASP A 53 2.52 -9.21 8.04
CA ASP A 53 3.84 -9.83 8.16
C ASP A 53 4.86 -8.72 8.35
N LEU A 54 5.06 -8.36 9.61
CA LEU A 54 5.93 -7.23 9.94
C LEU A 54 7.39 -7.43 9.49
N PRO A 55 7.99 -8.62 9.67
CA PRO A 55 9.36 -8.81 9.19
C PRO A 55 9.49 -8.61 7.69
N LYS A 56 8.55 -9.12 6.92
CA LYS A 56 8.56 -8.94 5.47
C LYS A 56 8.40 -7.48 5.08
N ALA A 57 7.50 -6.77 5.76
CA ALA A 57 7.29 -5.36 5.48
C ALA A 57 8.56 -4.58 5.73
N LYS A 58 9.24 -4.82 6.83
CA LYS A 58 10.48 -4.13 7.12
C LYS A 58 11.56 -4.43 6.10
N GLU A 59 11.64 -5.67 5.66
CA GLU A 59 12.59 -6.07 4.62
C GLU A 59 12.34 -5.33 3.31
N CYS A 60 11.08 -5.17 2.93
CA CYS A 60 10.72 -4.49 1.69
C CYS A 60 10.83 -2.97 1.76
N LEU A 61 10.68 -2.38 2.94
CA LEU A 61 10.50 -0.94 3.07
C LEU A 61 11.65 -0.21 3.75
N ASP A 62 12.66 -0.92 4.20
CA ASP A 62 13.73 -0.33 4.97
C ASP A 62 14.68 0.49 4.08
N ASP A 63 14.33 1.75 3.84
CA ASP A 63 15.18 2.65 3.09
C ASP A 63 15.62 3.88 3.90
N GLY A 64 15.12 4.02 5.10
CA GLY A 64 15.60 5.00 6.06
C GLY A 64 15.20 6.45 5.85
N GLU A 65 14.66 6.84 4.71
CA GLU A 65 14.37 8.25 4.45
C GLU A 65 12.89 8.58 4.41
N ALA A 66 12.04 7.65 4.02
CA ALA A 66 10.62 7.92 3.94
C ALA A 66 10.02 8.02 5.33
N ARG A 67 9.05 8.92 5.49
CA ARG A 67 8.29 9.01 6.72
C ARG A 67 7.34 7.86 6.78
N MET A 68 7.64 6.86 7.60
CA MET A 68 6.83 5.66 7.73
C MET A 68 6.37 5.44 9.14
N ARG A 69 5.11 5.08 9.26
CA ARG A 69 4.53 4.64 10.52
C ARG A 69 3.75 3.36 10.27
N TYR A 70 3.90 2.41 11.16
CA TYR A 70 3.18 1.15 11.05
C TYR A 70 1.86 1.27 11.80
N ILE A 71 0.81 0.67 11.25
CA ILE A 71 -0.52 0.81 11.85
C ILE A 71 -0.53 0.36 13.32
N ALA A 72 0.30 -0.61 13.66
CA ALA A 72 0.41 -1.09 15.04
C ALA A 72 0.91 -0.01 16.01
N GLU A 73 1.61 1.00 15.53
CA GLU A 73 2.11 2.08 16.38
C GLU A 73 1.00 2.95 16.94
N PHE A 74 -0.18 2.88 16.37
CA PHE A 74 -1.30 3.68 16.84
C PHE A 74 -1.99 3.08 18.05
N GLY A 75 -1.45 1.96 18.55
CA GLY A 75 -1.77 1.45 19.88
C GLY A 75 -3.09 0.75 20.04
N GLU A 76 -3.87 0.66 19.01
CA GLU A 76 -5.19 0.07 19.08
C GLU A 76 -5.18 -1.37 18.62
N ALA A 77 -5.99 -2.21 19.26
CA ALA A 77 -6.25 -3.54 18.74
C ALA A 77 -7.28 -3.41 17.62
N LEU A 78 -6.81 -3.30 16.39
CA LEU A 78 -7.68 -3.07 15.25
C LEU A 78 -8.07 -4.38 14.59
N SER A 79 -9.35 -4.50 14.24
CA SER A 79 -9.81 -5.63 13.44
C SER A 79 -9.41 -5.43 11.98
N ASP A 80 -9.54 -6.50 11.18
CA ASP A 80 -9.27 -6.41 9.74
C ASP A 80 -10.19 -5.38 9.07
N ILE A 81 -11.42 -5.28 9.53
CA ILE A 81 -12.37 -4.30 8.99
C ILE A 81 -11.95 -2.89 9.35
N ASP A 82 -11.49 -2.68 10.59
CA ASP A 82 -11.01 -1.37 11.01
C ASP A 82 -9.82 -0.94 10.15
N GLU A 83 -8.86 -1.85 9.93
CA GLU A 83 -7.71 -1.55 9.10
C GLU A 83 -8.11 -1.26 7.66
N PHE A 84 -9.09 -2.01 7.15
CA PHE A 84 -9.61 -1.78 5.80
C PHE A 84 -10.10 -0.34 5.64
N PHE A 85 -10.91 0.13 6.56
CA PHE A 85 -11.44 1.49 6.48
C PHE A 85 -10.36 2.54 6.73
N LEU A 86 -9.41 2.26 7.61
CA LEU A 86 -8.29 3.17 7.81
C LEU A 86 -7.43 3.28 6.56
N MET A 87 -7.22 2.16 5.88
CA MET A 87 -6.48 2.16 4.62
C MET A 87 -7.19 3.01 3.58
N SER A 88 -8.50 2.89 3.48
CA SER A 88 -9.28 3.68 2.52
C SER A 88 -9.34 5.15 2.89
N ALA A 89 -9.17 5.49 4.18
CA ALA A 89 -9.22 6.87 4.65
C ALA A 89 -7.94 7.66 4.39
N CYS A 90 -6.83 6.98 4.12
CA CYS A 90 -5.61 7.68 3.72
C CYS A 90 -5.84 8.42 2.42
N GLN A 91 -5.14 9.52 2.23
CA GLN A 91 -5.33 10.33 1.03
C GLN A 91 -4.87 9.63 -0.24
N ASN A 92 -3.91 8.74 -0.13
CA ASN A 92 -3.33 8.01 -1.26
C ASN A 92 -3.12 6.55 -0.87
N GLN A 93 -2.91 5.68 -1.85
CA GLN A 93 -2.65 4.26 -1.60
C GLN A 93 -1.55 3.72 -2.50
N ILE A 94 -0.69 2.89 -1.92
CA ILE A 94 0.19 1.97 -2.64
C ILE A 94 -0.26 0.58 -2.26
N ILE A 95 -0.84 -0.15 -3.21
CA ILE A 95 -1.45 -1.44 -2.92
C ILE A 95 -0.54 -2.59 -3.36
N SER A 96 -0.85 -3.77 -2.87
CA SER A 96 -0.15 -4.99 -3.25
C SER A 96 -1.06 -5.89 -4.10
N ASN A 97 -0.67 -7.14 -4.28
CA ASN A 97 -1.44 -8.11 -5.06
C ASN A 97 -2.59 -8.68 -4.22
N SER A 98 -3.48 -7.83 -3.77
CA SER A 98 -4.53 -8.21 -2.83
C SER A 98 -5.84 -7.54 -3.22
N THR A 99 -6.92 -8.32 -3.29
CA THR A 99 -8.24 -7.74 -3.50
C THR A 99 -8.65 -6.87 -2.33
N TYR A 100 -8.19 -7.20 -1.13
CA TYR A 100 -8.44 -6.42 0.07
C TYR A 100 -7.96 -4.97 -0.09
N SER A 101 -6.69 -4.77 -0.44
CA SER A 101 -6.18 -3.42 -0.61
C SER A 101 -6.70 -2.75 -1.87
N THR A 102 -7.03 -3.52 -2.91
CA THR A 102 -7.65 -2.97 -4.11
C THR A 102 -9.00 -2.34 -3.78
N TRP A 103 -9.83 -3.05 -3.02
CA TRP A 103 -11.13 -2.51 -2.62
C TRP A 103 -11.01 -1.31 -1.70
N ALA A 104 -10.01 -1.33 -0.80
CA ALA A 104 -9.76 -0.15 0.03
C ALA A 104 -9.45 1.08 -0.82
N ALA A 105 -8.67 0.88 -1.89
CA ALA A 105 -8.35 1.97 -2.80
C ALA A 105 -9.57 2.45 -3.59
N TYR A 106 -10.46 1.54 -3.97
CA TYR A 106 -11.70 1.93 -4.65
C TYR A 106 -12.55 2.86 -3.81
N LEU A 107 -12.55 2.67 -2.49
CA LEU A 107 -13.35 3.52 -1.61
C LEU A 107 -12.78 4.93 -1.45
N ASN A 108 -11.54 5.15 -1.86
CA ASN A 108 -10.95 6.48 -1.81
C ASN A 108 -11.38 7.27 -3.04
N THR A 109 -12.21 8.28 -2.83
CA THR A 109 -12.73 9.13 -3.91
C THR A 109 -12.23 10.56 -3.80
N LEU A 110 -11.19 10.80 -3.00
CA LEU A 110 -10.67 12.15 -2.83
C LEU A 110 -10.11 12.70 -4.14
N PRO A 111 -10.40 13.95 -4.47
CA PRO A 111 -9.78 14.59 -5.63
C PRO A 111 -8.27 14.68 -5.42
N GLY A 112 -7.52 14.41 -6.48
CA GLY A 112 -6.07 14.48 -6.40
C GLY A 112 -5.40 13.27 -5.78
N ARG A 113 -6.17 12.25 -5.41
CA ARG A 113 -5.59 11.02 -4.87
C ARG A 113 -4.68 10.35 -5.90
N ILE A 114 -3.68 9.67 -5.40
CA ILE A 114 -2.80 8.84 -6.22
C ILE A 114 -2.89 7.41 -5.70
N VAL A 115 -3.15 6.47 -6.60
CA VAL A 115 -3.17 5.06 -6.27
C VAL A 115 -2.16 4.36 -7.17
N ILE A 116 -1.25 3.62 -6.55
CA ILE A 116 -0.23 2.85 -7.26
C ILE A 116 -0.52 1.38 -7.07
N VAL A 117 -0.56 0.64 -8.17
CA VAL A 117 -0.86 -0.79 -8.18
C VAL A 117 0.28 -1.53 -8.87
N PRO A 118 0.65 -2.73 -8.39
CA PRO A 118 1.70 -3.50 -9.06
C PRO A 118 1.15 -4.23 -10.29
N LYS A 119 1.96 -4.28 -11.33
CA LYS A 119 1.71 -5.24 -12.40
C LYS A 119 2.22 -6.58 -11.92
N PHE A 120 1.32 -7.40 -11.41
CA PHE A 120 1.68 -8.63 -10.73
C PHE A 120 0.50 -9.60 -10.74
N HIS A 121 0.62 -10.65 -11.51
CA HIS A 121 -0.38 -11.73 -11.61
C HIS A 121 -1.80 -11.22 -11.89
N GLY A 122 -1.92 -10.18 -12.69
CA GLY A 122 -3.23 -9.72 -13.16
C GLY A 122 -3.94 -8.73 -12.25
N VAL A 123 -3.40 -8.42 -11.07
CA VAL A 123 -4.07 -7.46 -10.18
C VAL A 123 -4.19 -6.08 -10.84
N GLU A 124 -3.27 -5.76 -11.73
CA GLU A 124 -3.30 -4.48 -12.46
C GLU A 124 -4.55 -4.36 -13.34
N GLN A 125 -5.20 -5.45 -13.67
CA GLN A 125 -6.42 -5.42 -14.47
C GLN A 125 -7.59 -4.84 -13.70
N MET A 126 -7.49 -4.75 -12.39
CA MET A 126 -8.50 -4.14 -11.54
C MET A 126 -8.32 -2.64 -11.39
N ALA A 127 -7.22 -2.09 -11.91
CA ALA A 127 -6.90 -0.68 -11.76
C ALA A 127 -7.89 0.20 -12.50
N LEU A 128 -8.25 1.31 -11.86
CA LEU A 128 -9.01 2.36 -12.56
C LEU A 128 -8.08 3.10 -13.51
N PRO A 129 -8.63 3.79 -14.53
CA PRO A 129 -7.80 4.40 -15.56
C PRO A 129 -6.77 5.42 -15.06
N ASP A 130 -7.04 6.08 -13.93
CA ASP A 130 -6.13 7.08 -13.38
C ASP A 130 -5.13 6.51 -12.37
N TRP A 131 -5.15 5.22 -12.11
CA TRP A 131 -4.19 4.60 -11.23
C TRP A 131 -2.86 4.41 -11.94
N ILE A 132 -1.77 4.45 -11.18
CA ILE A 132 -0.42 4.27 -11.72
C ILE A 132 -0.05 2.80 -11.58
N VAL A 133 0.31 2.17 -12.69
CA VAL A 133 0.74 0.78 -12.71
C VAL A 133 2.27 0.74 -12.78
N LEU A 134 2.88 0.11 -11.78
CA LEU A 134 4.33 -0.10 -11.77
C LEU A 134 4.63 -1.58 -11.82
N ASP A 135 5.79 -1.93 -12.35
CA ASP A 135 6.23 -3.32 -12.40
C ASP A 135 6.33 -3.86 -10.98
N GLY A 136 5.61 -4.94 -10.71
CA GLY A 136 5.61 -5.60 -9.40
C GLY A 136 6.87 -6.41 -9.14
N GLY A 137 7.69 -6.55 -10.15
CA GLY A 137 8.88 -7.36 -10.06
C GLY A 137 8.54 -8.83 -10.12
N ALA A 138 9.56 -9.66 -10.05
CA ALA A 138 9.38 -11.09 -10.06
C ALA A 138 9.31 -11.58 -8.62
N CYS A 139 8.21 -12.24 -8.29
CA CYS A 139 8.16 -13.09 -7.11
C CYS A 139 8.94 -14.35 -7.47
N GLN A 140 9.81 -14.81 -6.60
CA GLN A 140 10.65 -15.95 -6.94
C GLN A 140 9.87 -17.20 -7.28
N LYS A 141 8.73 -17.37 -6.67
CA LYS A 141 7.84 -18.47 -7.07
C LYS A 141 7.02 -18.08 -8.26
N GLY A 142 6.61 -16.83 -8.30
CA GLY A 142 5.79 -16.33 -9.39
C GLY A 142 6.48 -16.37 -10.73
N GLU A 143 7.76 -16.21 -10.76
CA GLU A 143 8.52 -16.32 -12.00
C GLU A 143 8.35 -17.67 -12.64
N ILE A 144 8.32 -18.68 -11.82
CA ILE A 144 8.15 -20.04 -12.28
C ILE A 144 6.74 -20.25 -12.75
N ASP A 145 5.81 -19.72 -12.03
CA ASP A 145 4.39 -19.95 -12.28
C ASP A 145 3.88 -19.14 -13.44
N ALA A 146 4.54 -18.07 -13.75
CA ALA A 146 4.14 -17.20 -14.84
C ALA A 146 4.32 -17.83 -16.21
N VAL A 147 4.91 -18.95 -16.22
CA VAL A 147 5.18 -19.64 -17.46
C VAL A 147 3.93 -20.29 -18.03
#